data_f05738466a47a5374edd686ea3d6913c
#
_entry.id   f05738466a47a5374edd686ea3d6913c
#
_cell.length_a   1.000
_cell.length_b   1.000
_cell.length_c   1.000
_cell.angle_alpha   90.00
_cell.angle_beta   90.00
_cell.angle_gamma   90.00
#
_symmetry.space_group_name_H-M   'P 1'
#
loop_
_entity.id
_entity.type
_entity.pdbx_description
1 polymer ?
#
loop_
_entity_poly.entity_id
_entity_poly.type
_entity_poly.pdbx_seq_one_letter_code
_entity_poly.pdbx_strand_id
1 'polypeptide(L)'
;MGDDFYSLKIGQGIFGHRIPLGTVEDIRKVTPQILEGYYQKWYVPSLATLIVVGDISPQDIEIKIKEGFSSLQKRPVNGFRTYPLEYTKGIHLSEIRDSLQTKTKVELMIPHPCVVERTMEDAVMKQMGRLLVRAVSSRFQGRKLKTSVSDQWYLSDKNHLVLTVEGQNRSELLAAI
;
A
#
# COMPACT_ATOMS: atom_id res chain seq x y z
N MET A 1 -12.66 7.61 11.50
CA MET A 1 -11.20 7.64 11.31
C MET A 1 -10.71 6.93 10.03
N GLY A 2 -11.52 6.09 9.38
CA GLY A 2 -11.06 5.29 8.24
C GLY A 2 -10.91 6.06 6.94
N ASP A 3 -11.98 6.59 6.41
CA ASP A 3 -12.04 7.05 5.02
C ASP A 3 -11.20 8.30 4.76
N ASP A 4 -11.27 9.29 5.65
CA ASP A 4 -10.52 10.54 5.49
C ASP A 4 -9.00 10.34 5.56
N PHE A 5 -8.53 9.47 6.45
CA PHE A 5 -7.11 9.18 6.61
C PHE A 5 -6.51 8.50 5.37
N TYR A 6 -7.24 7.54 4.79
CA TYR A 6 -6.78 6.85 3.59
C TYR A 6 -6.80 7.77 2.36
N SER A 7 -7.87 8.54 2.18
CA SER A 7 -7.97 9.48 1.05
C SER A 7 -6.86 10.53 1.07
N LEU A 8 -6.44 10.97 2.25
CA LEU A 8 -5.32 11.89 2.42
C LEU A 8 -3.98 11.25 2.01
N LYS A 9 -3.77 9.99 2.33
CA LYS A 9 -2.50 9.30 2.06
C LYS A 9 -2.38 8.73 0.65
N ILE A 10 -3.50 8.30 0.06
CA ILE A 10 -3.50 7.56 -1.21
C ILE A 10 -4.12 8.37 -2.36
N GLY A 11 -4.54 9.61 -2.08
CA GLY A 11 -5.17 10.48 -3.07
C GLY A 11 -6.68 10.29 -3.19
N GLN A 12 -7.30 11.06 -4.06
CA GLN A 12 -8.76 11.13 -4.25
C GLN A 12 -9.30 10.05 -5.21
N GLY A 13 -8.43 9.24 -5.78
CA GLY A 13 -8.82 8.19 -6.72
C GLY A 13 -9.57 7.03 -6.07
N ILE A 14 -9.83 5.99 -6.86
CA ILE A 14 -10.58 4.81 -6.43
C ILE A 14 -10.03 4.15 -5.15
N PHE A 15 -8.73 4.23 -4.93
CA PHE A 15 -8.08 3.66 -3.74
C PHE A 15 -8.36 4.46 -2.47
N GLY A 16 -8.51 5.79 -2.56
CA GLY A 16 -8.84 6.65 -1.43
C GLY A 16 -10.23 6.37 -0.85
N HIS A 17 -11.14 5.86 -1.67
CA HIS A 17 -12.52 5.57 -1.30
C HIS A 17 -12.80 4.07 -1.10
N ARG A 18 -11.82 3.19 -1.32
CA ARG A 18 -11.98 1.74 -1.17
C ARG A 18 -11.05 1.19 -0.08
N ILE A 19 -11.51 1.26 1.15
CA ILE A 19 -10.82 0.64 2.27
C ILE A 19 -10.97 -0.88 2.15
N PRO A 20 -9.89 -1.67 2.36
CA PRO A 20 -9.95 -3.13 2.28
C PRO A 20 -11.00 -3.78 3.17
N LEU A 21 -11.30 -3.19 4.33
CA LEU A 21 -12.34 -3.67 5.25
C LEU A 21 -13.75 -3.31 4.79
N GLY A 22 -13.91 -2.38 3.84
CA GLY A 22 -15.19 -1.82 3.47
C GLY A 22 -15.82 -0.94 4.56
N THR A 23 -17.00 -0.41 4.27
CA THR A 23 -17.80 0.35 5.22
C THR A 23 -18.85 -0.55 5.88
N VAL A 24 -19.42 -0.10 7.01
CA VAL A 24 -20.56 -0.79 7.65
C VAL A 24 -21.73 -0.91 6.67
N GLU A 25 -21.91 0.10 5.81
CA GLU A 25 -22.96 0.08 4.80
C GLU A 25 -22.70 -0.97 3.73
N ASP A 26 -21.44 -1.10 3.25
CA ASP A 26 -21.07 -2.15 2.30
C ASP A 26 -21.28 -3.53 2.90
N ILE A 27 -20.87 -3.74 4.15
CA ILE A 27 -21.06 -5.02 4.84
C ILE A 27 -22.54 -5.40 4.95
N ARG A 28 -23.41 -4.42 5.23
CA ARG A 28 -24.87 -4.66 5.31
C ARG A 28 -25.51 -5.02 3.98
N LYS A 29 -24.90 -4.59 2.86
CA LYS A 29 -25.37 -4.90 1.50
C LYS A 29 -24.91 -6.25 0.98
N VAL A 30 -23.94 -6.89 1.64
CA VAL A 30 -23.41 -8.18 1.22
C VAL A 30 -24.46 -9.27 1.41
N THR A 31 -24.71 -10.02 0.35
CA THR A 31 -25.57 -11.20 0.37
C THR A 31 -24.77 -12.44 -0.04
N PRO A 32 -25.25 -13.65 0.26
CA PRO A 32 -24.61 -14.88 -0.21
C PRO A 32 -24.39 -14.89 -1.72
N GLN A 33 -25.34 -14.39 -2.50
CA GLN A 33 -25.26 -14.32 -3.97
C GLN A 33 -24.15 -13.38 -4.45
N ILE A 34 -23.95 -12.24 -3.76
CA ILE A 34 -22.85 -11.31 -4.07
C ILE A 34 -21.49 -11.98 -3.79
N LEU A 35 -21.36 -12.68 -2.67
CA LEU A 35 -20.14 -13.41 -2.32
C LEU A 35 -19.86 -14.55 -3.30
N GLU A 36 -20.88 -15.33 -3.65
CA GLU A 36 -20.75 -16.39 -4.63
C GLU A 36 -20.35 -15.86 -5.99
N GLY A 37 -20.98 -14.78 -6.46
CA GLY A 37 -20.64 -14.11 -7.72
C GLY A 37 -19.19 -13.60 -7.73
N TYR A 38 -18.72 -13.04 -6.62
CA TYR A 38 -17.32 -12.64 -6.48
C TYR A 38 -16.37 -13.84 -6.54
N TYR A 39 -16.67 -14.89 -5.79
CA TYR A 39 -15.88 -16.12 -5.78
C TYR A 39 -15.80 -16.73 -7.18
N GLN A 40 -16.94 -16.91 -7.86
CA GLN A 40 -17.00 -17.48 -9.21
C GLN A 40 -16.23 -16.66 -10.24
N LYS A 41 -16.16 -15.34 -10.05
CA LYS A 41 -15.46 -14.43 -10.96
C LYS A 41 -13.93 -14.46 -10.78
N TRP A 42 -13.45 -14.53 -9.55
CA TRP A 42 -12.05 -14.30 -9.25
C TRP A 42 -11.26 -15.55 -8.86
N TYR A 43 -11.93 -16.54 -8.26
CA TYR A 43 -11.30 -17.80 -7.88
C TYR A 43 -11.40 -18.82 -9.03
N VAL A 44 -10.65 -18.56 -10.08
CA VAL A 44 -10.62 -19.38 -11.28
C VAL A 44 -9.24 -20.00 -11.50
N PRO A 45 -9.16 -21.25 -12.00
CA PRO A 45 -7.87 -21.93 -12.22
C PRO A 45 -6.89 -21.13 -13.08
N SER A 46 -7.40 -20.35 -14.03
CA SER A 46 -6.56 -19.49 -14.91
C SER A 46 -5.81 -18.38 -14.18
N LEU A 47 -6.21 -18.02 -12.94
CA LEU A 47 -5.55 -17.05 -12.07
C LEU A 47 -4.76 -17.72 -10.93
N ALA A 48 -4.84 -19.05 -10.80
CA ALA A 48 -4.17 -19.77 -9.74
C ALA A 48 -2.73 -20.16 -10.15
N THR A 49 -1.82 -20.05 -9.21
CA THR A 49 -0.46 -20.61 -9.32
C THR A 49 -0.26 -21.54 -8.13
N LEU A 50 0.07 -22.79 -8.42
CA LEU A 50 0.41 -23.78 -7.39
C LEU A 50 1.93 -23.81 -7.21
N ILE A 51 2.39 -23.57 -5.99
CA ILE A 51 3.80 -23.66 -5.63
C ILE A 51 3.95 -24.81 -4.63
N VAL A 52 4.80 -25.78 -4.96
CA VAL A 52 5.08 -26.92 -4.09
C VAL A 52 6.56 -26.92 -3.73
N VAL A 53 6.85 -26.94 -2.42
CA VAL A 53 8.21 -26.92 -1.90
C VAL A 53 8.37 -28.05 -0.89
N GLY A 54 9.43 -28.82 -1.03
CA GLY A 54 9.73 -29.94 -0.10
C GLY A 54 10.75 -30.91 -0.69
N ASP A 55 11.05 -31.96 0.05
CA ASP A 55 11.83 -33.11 -0.44
C ASP A 55 10.92 -34.06 -1.22
N ILE A 56 10.70 -33.73 -2.49
CA ILE A 56 9.75 -34.40 -3.37
C ILE A 56 10.34 -34.63 -4.76
N SER A 57 9.93 -35.72 -5.40
CA SER A 57 10.20 -35.95 -6.82
C SER A 57 9.34 -35.02 -7.68
N PRO A 58 9.92 -34.18 -8.55
CA PRO A 58 9.15 -33.32 -9.46
C PRO A 58 8.19 -34.11 -10.35
N GLN A 59 8.59 -35.31 -10.79
CA GLN A 59 7.78 -36.15 -11.65
C GLN A 59 6.54 -36.70 -10.94
N ASP A 60 6.70 -37.16 -9.71
CA ASP A 60 5.62 -37.72 -8.91
C ASP A 60 4.60 -36.63 -8.52
N ILE A 61 5.09 -35.44 -8.17
CA ILE A 61 4.19 -34.35 -7.82
C ILE A 61 3.45 -33.81 -9.04
N GLU A 62 4.07 -33.79 -10.22
CA GLU A 62 3.40 -33.40 -11.47
C GLU A 62 2.22 -34.32 -11.79
N ILE A 63 2.38 -35.64 -11.61
CA ILE A 63 1.31 -36.61 -11.79
C ILE A 63 0.15 -36.31 -10.83
N LYS A 64 0.45 -36.13 -9.54
CA LYS A 64 -0.57 -35.82 -8.52
C LYS A 64 -1.30 -34.50 -8.79
N ILE A 65 -0.58 -33.48 -9.27
CA ILE A 65 -1.18 -32.20 -9.66
C ILE A 65 -2.13 -32.40 -10.84
N LYS A 66 -1.73 -33.13 -11.87
CA LYS A 66 -2.58 -33.43 -13.01
C LYS A 66 -3.83 -34.22 -12.60
N GLU A 67 -3.70 -35.24 -11.79
CA GLU A 67 -4.81 -36.01 -11.24
C GLU A 67 -5.78 -35.14 -10.43
N GLY A 68 -5.26 -34.30 -9.53
CA GLY A 68 -6.09 -33.47 -8.64
C GLY A 68 -6.78 -32.29 -9.31
N PHE A 69 -6.18 -31.72 -10.38
CA PHE A 69 -6.64 -30.47 -10.97
C PHE A 69 -7.12 -30.57 -12.42
N SER A 70 -6.97 -31.73 -13.11
CA SER A 70 -7.36 -31.90 -14.51
C SER A 70 -8.86 -31.71 -14.77
N SER A 71 -9.70 -31.93 -13.78
CA SER A 71 -11.17 -31.76 -13.88
C SER A 71 -11.59 -30.28 -13.83
N LEU A 72 -10.71 -29.37 -13.42
CA LEU A 72 -11.02 -27.96 -13.32
C LEU A 72 -11.12 -27.31 -14.70
N GLN A 73 -12.26 -26.73 -14.99
CA GLN A 73 -12.49 -26.03 -16.26
C GLN A 73 -11.80 -24.68 -16.29
N LYS A 74 -11.10 -24.38 -17.38
CA LYS A 74 -10.61 -23.03 -17.66
C LYS A 74 -11.79 -22.08 -17.84
N ARG A 75 -11.79 -20.99 -17.11
CA ARG A 75 -12.77 -19.93 -17.26
C ARG A 75 -12.08 -18.67 -17.81
N PRO A 76 -12.77 -17.87 -18.63
CA PRO A 76 -12.21 -16.59 -19.09
C PRO A 76 -11.96 -15.69 -17.91
N VAL A 77 -10.79 -15.02 -17.92
CA VAL A 77 -10.42 -14.05 -16.91
C VAL A 77 -10.73 -12.65 -17.46
N ASN A 78 -11.53 -11.89 -16.74
CA ASN A 78 -11.64 -10.48 -17.02
C ASN A 78 -10.30 -9.82 -16.70
N GLY A 79 -9.74 -9.06 -17.63
CA GLY A 79 -8.46 -8.40 -17.45
C GLY A 79 -8.45 -7.52 -16.19
N PHE A 80 -7.33 -7.51 -15.49
CA PHE A 80 -7.12 -6.59 -14.38
C PHE A 80 -7.10 -5.15 -14.92
N ARG A 81 -7.87 -4.28 -14.29
CA ARG A 81 -7.79 -2.85 -14.56
C ARG A 81 -6.72 -2.25 -13.64
N THR A 82 -5.77 -1.55 -14.24
CA THR A 82 -4.81 -0.74 -13.49
C THR A 82 -5.44 0.63 -13.23
N TYR A 83 -5.43 1.04 -11.98
CA TYR A 83 -5.90 2.36 -11.58
C TYR A 83 -4.68 3.15 -11.07
N PRO A 84 -4.35 4.28 -11.70
CA PRO A 84 -3.28 5.13 -11.19
C PRO A 84 -3.69 5.76 -9.85
N LEU A 85 -2.69 6.08 -9.04
CA LEU A 85 -2.91 6.94 -7.89
C LEU A 85 -3.02 8.39 -8.37
N GLU A 86 -4.14 9.01 -8.08
CA GLU A 86 -4.42 10.39 -8.47
C GLU A 86 -4.20 11.32 -7.28
N TYR A 87 -3.31 12.29 -7.47
CA TYR A 87 -3.03 13.32 -6.49
C TYR A 87 -3.45 14.67 -7.05
N THR A 88 -4.12 15.47 -6.22
CA THR A 88 -4.40 16.86 -6.57
C THR A 88 -3.09 17.65 -6.58
N LYS A 89 -2.90 18.51 -7.57
CA LYS A 89 -1.71 19.37 -7.65
C LYS A 89 -1.69 20.39 -6.51
N GLY A 90 -0.48 20.73 -6.05
CA GLY A 90 -0.27 21.74 -5.02
C GLY A 90 -0.03 21.15 -3.62
N ILE A 91 -0.01 22.01 -2.63
CA ILE A 91 0.15 21.65 -1.22
C ILE A 91 -1.24 21.53 -0.60
N HIS A 92 -1.54 20.37 -0.04
CA HIS A 92 -2.80 20.11 0.66
C HIS A 92 -2.53 19.95 2.14
N LEU A 93 -3.20 20.74 2.95
CA LEU A 93 -3.17 20.64 4.39
C LEU A 93 -4.45 19.98 4.89
N SER A 94 -4.30 18.96 5.72
CA SER A 94 -5.41 18.29 6.37
C SER A 94 -5.12 18.08 7.83
N GLU A 95 -6.13 18.25 8.67
CA GLU A 95 -6.05 18.03 10.10
C GLU A 95 -7.03 16.93 10.51
N ILE A 96 -6.50 15.92 11.21
CA ILE A 96 -7.28 14.84 11.79
C ILE A 96 -7.17 14.94 13.29
N ARG A 97 -8.29 14.96 13.98
CA ARG A 97 -8.37 14.95 15.44
C ARG A 97 -9.01 13.67 15.91
N ASP A 98 -8.38 13.02 16.88
CA ASP A 98 -8.90 11.82 17.50
C ASP A 98 -8.67 11.89 19.00
N SER A 99 -9.70 11.59 19.79
CA SER A 99 -9.65 11.62 21.25
C SER A 99 -8.69 10.60 21.85
N LEU A 100 -8.34 9.54 21.10
CA LEU A 100 -7.38 8.53 21.51
C LEU A 100 -5.93 8.92 21.21
N GLN A 101 -5.72 10.00 20.43
CA GLN A 101 -4.39 10.46 20.09
C GLN A 101 -3.78 11.27 21.23
N THR A 102 -2.73 10.74 21.82
CA THR A 102 -2.04 11.34 22.97
C THR A 102 -0.91 12.31 22.57
N LYS A 103 -0.53 12.34 21.29
CA LYS A 103 0.55 13.17 20.76
C LYS A 103 0.10 13.90 19.52
N THR A 104 0.70 15.06 19.29
CA THR A 104 0.55 15.78 18.02
C THR A 104 1.60 15.29 17.03
N LYS A 105 1.16 14.96 15.82
CA LYS A 105 2.00 14.46 14.74
C LYS A 105 1.78 15.30 13.49
N VAL A 106 2.88 15.72 12.85
CA VAL A 106 2.85 16.35 11.54
C VAL A 106 3.55 15.44 10.56
N GLU A 107 2.90 15.13 9.45
CA GLU A 107 3.48 14.36 8.35
C GLU A 107 3.51 15.21 7.08
N LEU A 108 4.70 15.38 6.51
CA LEU A 108 4.88 15.87 5.15
C LEU A 108 5.07 14.67 4.23
N MET A 109 4.16 14.52 3.27
CA MET A 109 4.17 13.41 2.32
C MET A 109 4.40 13.94 0.91
N ILE A 110 5.42 13.42 0.23
CA ILE A 110 5.77 13.78 -1.14
C ILE A 110 5.68 12.53 -2.01
N PRO A 111 4.65 12.41 -2.86
CA PRO A 111 4.52 11.28 -3.77
C PRO A 111 5.54 11.36 -4.90
N HIS A 112 6.12 10.22 -5.25
CA HIS A 112 7.03 10.09 -6.38
C HIS A 112 6.89 8.70 -7.03
N PRO A 113 7.37 8.52 -8.28
CA PRO A 113 7.31 7.22 -8.93
C PRO A 113 8.04 6.13 -8.14
N CYS A 114 7.45 4.94 -8.09
CA CYS A 114 8.11 3.76 -7.54
C CYS A 114 9.12 3.21 -8.54
N VAL A 115 10.36 2.99 -8.10
CA VAL A 115 11.39 2.36 -8.92
C VAL A 115 11.35 0.85 -8.70
N VAL A 116 10.94 0.12 -9.73
CA VAL A 116 10.99 -1.35 -9.76
C VAL A 116 12.34 -1.77 -10.34
N GLU A 117 13.15 -2.44 -9.54
CA GLU A 117 14.49 -2.88 -9.96
C GLU A 117 14.40 -3.95 -11.06
N ARG A 118 14.75 -3.55 -12.29
CA ARG A 118 14.85 -4.46 -13.45
C ARG A 118 16.20 -4.32 -14.14
N THR A 119 16.86 -3.19 -13.97
CA THR A 119 18.14 -2.84 -14.58
C THR A 119 19.11 -2.37 -13.50
N MET A 120 20.40 -2.30 -13.87
CA MET A 120 21.43 -1.71 -12.99
C MET A 120 21.14 -0.24 -12.69
N GLU A 121 20.61 0.49 -13.67
CA GLU A 121 20.21 1.89 -13.50
C GLU A 121 19.10 2.05 -12.46
N ASP A 122 18.08 1.19 -12.48
CA ASP A 122 17.02 1.17 -11.46
C ASP A 122 17.60 0.91 -10.06
N ALA A 123 18.55 -0.02 -9.96
CA ALA A 123 19.22 -0.31 -8.69
C ALA A 123 19.99 0.91 -8.16
N VAL A 124 20.70 1.62 -9.03
CA VAL A 124 21.39 2.87 -8.67
C VAL A 124 20.39 3.93 -8.22
N MET A 125 19.30 4.15 -8.95
CA MET A 125 18.25 5.10 -8.59
C MET A 125 17.66 4.78 -7.20
N LYS A 126 17.41 3.52 -6.91
CA LYS A 126 16.91 3.09 -5.59
C LYS A 126 17.92 3.33 -4.47
N GLN A 127 19.20 3.10 -4.72
CA GLN A 127 20.26 3.44 -3.75
C GLN A 127 20.36 4.95 -3.52
N MET A 128 20.22 5.75 -4.57
CA MET A 128 20.15 7.22 -4.42
C MET A 128 19.00 7.66 -3.54
N GLY A 129 17.80 7.06 -3.70
CA GLY A 129 16.66 7.28 -2.81
C GLY A 129 16.97 6.96 -1.35
N ARG A 130 17.63 5.84 -1.08
CA ARG A 130 18.08 5.47 0.29
C ARG A 130 19.09 6.48 0.86
N LEU A 131 20.02 6.96 0.05
CA LEU A 131 20.97 7.98 0.47
C LEU A 131 20.27 9.30 0.77
N LEU A 132 19.29 9.71 -0.04
CA LEU A 132 18.46 10.87 0.22
C LEU A 132 17.75 10.77 1.58
N VAL A 133 17.07 9.65 1.85
CA VAL A 133 16.44 9.41 3.15
C VAL A 133 17.44 9.57 4.31
N ARG A 134 18.63 8.99 4.18
CA ARG A 134 19.70 9.12 5.20
C ARG A 134 20.18 10.55 5.36
N ALA A 135 20.42 11.26 4.26
CA ALA A 135 20.87 12.66 4.26
C ALA A 135 19.84 13.58 4.89
N VAL A 136 18.56 13.40 4.59
CA VAL A 136 17.48 14.16 5.22
C VAL A 136 17.36 13.80 6.70
N SER A 137 17.38 12.50 7.04
CA SER A 137 17.32 12.04 8.45
C SER A 137 18.44 12.62 9.29
N SER A 138 19.68 12.69 8.76
CA SER A 138 20.84 13.19 9.51
C SER A 138 20.69 14.68 9.89
N ARG A 139 19.98 15.48 9.10
CA ARG A 139 19.72 16.91 9.41
C ARG A 139 18.79 17.11 10.60
N PHE A 140 18.03 16.10 10.96
CA PHE A 140 17.10 16.12 12.09
C PHE A 140 17.67 15.45 13.35
N GLN A 141 18.86 14.82 13.26
CA GLN A 141 19.51 14.22 14.42
C GLN A 141 19.90 15.30 15.45
N GLY A 142 19.68 14.99 16.73
CA GLY A 142 20.00 15.89 17.83
C GLY A 142 18.94 16.99 18.10
N ARG A 143 17.85 17.06 17.32
CA ARG A 143 16.74 17.95 17.64
C ARG A 143 15.90 17.39 18.78
N LYS A 144 15.26 18.29 19.55
CA LYS A 144 14.42 17.92 20.71
C LYS A 144 13.18 17.08 20.33
N LEU A 145 12.66 17.29 19.12
CA LEU A 145 11.48 16.57 18.64
C LEU A 145 11.87 15.23 18.03
N LYS A 146 11.02 14.24 18.23
CA LYS A 146 11.14 12.96 17.57
C LYS A 146 10.80 13.12 16.09
N THR A 147 11.77 12.88 15.24
CA THR A 147 11.63 12.97 13.79
C THR A 147 11.96 11.65 13.13
N SER A 148 11.28 11.34 12.05
CA SER A 148 11.61 10.19 11.19
C SER A 148 11.43 10.55 9.73
N VAL A 149 12.26 9.98 8.88
CA VAL A 149 12.17 10.09 7.42
C VAL A 149 12.16 8.70 6.85
N SER A 150 11.23 8.43 5.96
CA SER A 150 11.11 7.13 5.29
C SER A 150 10.64 7.32 3.86
N ASP A 151 11.00 6.37 3.01
CA ASP A 151 10.42 6.20 1.69
C ASP A 151 9.54 4.96 1.73
N GLN A 152 8.24 5.13 1.56
CA GLN A 152 7.24 4.09 1.76
C GLN A 152 6.48 3.83 0.46
N TRP A 153 6.41 2.57 0.06
CA TRP A 153 5.47 2.14 -0.96
C TRP A 153 4.08 1.95 -0.33
N TYR A 154 3.09 2.58 -0.92
CA TYR A 154 1.70 2.43 -0.46
C TYR A 154 0.89 1.56 -1.39
N LEU A 155 0.81 1.96 -2.65
CA LEU A 155 0.00 1.27 -3.66
C LEU A 155 0.46 1.62 -5.07
N SER A 156 0.21 0.71 -6.03
CA SER A 156 0.41 0.93 -7.45
C SER A 156 1.87 1.30 -7.80
N ASP A 157 2.05 2.41 -8.50
CA ASP A 157 3.30 2.88 -9.10
C ASP A 157 3.94 4.02 -8.31
N LYS A 158 3.49 4.28 -7.09
CA LYS A 158 3.96 5.41 -6.26
C LYS A 158 4.57 4.99 -4.95
N ASN A 159 5.68 5.65 -4.64
CA ASN A 159 6.22 5.76 -3.29
C ASN A 159 5.91 7.13 -2.69
N HIS A 160 6.06 7.25 -1.40
CA HIS A 160 5.96 8.49 -0.66
C HIS A 160 7.20 8.69 0.18
N LEU A 161 7.90 9.80 -0.06
CA LEU A 161 8.86 10.30 0.91
C LEU A 161 8.08 10.95 2.05
N VAL A 162 8.17 10.38 3.23
CA VAL A 162 7.43 10.82 4.41
C VAL A 162 8.39 11.35 5.45
N LEU A 163 8.24 12.63 5.80
CA LEU A 163 8.87 13.24 6.96
C LEU A 163 7.83 13.34 8.06
N THR A 164 8.08 12.71 9.19
CA THR A 164 7.22 12.76 10.37
C THR A 164 7.91 13.49 11.50
N VAL A 165 7.17 14.40 12.15
CA VAL A 165 7.59 15.09 13.36
C VAL A 165 6.53 14.85 14.43
N GLU A 166 6.95 14.37 15.60
CA GLU A 166 6.08 14.12 16.76
C GLU A 166 6.47 15.01 17.94
N GLY A 167 5.47 15.59 18.58
CA GLY A 167 5.60 16.36 19.82
C GLY A 167 4.44 16.09 20.76
N GLN A 168 4.54 16.52 22.00
CA GLN A 168 3.48 16.33 22.99
C GLN A 168 2.25 17.18 22.65
N ASN A 169 2.47 18.36 22.08
CA ASN A 169 1.41 19.28 21.71
C ASN A 169 1.84 20.20 20.54
N ARG A 170 0.87 20.97 20.02
CA ARG A 170 1.09 21.90 18.91
C ARG A 170 2.14 22.99 19.23
N SER A 171 2.17 23.50 20.46
CA SER A 171 3.10 24.56 20.84
C SER A 171 4.54 24.08 20.81
N GLU A 172 4.80 22.84 21.23
CA GLU A 172 6.12 22.22 21.14
C GLU A 172 6.58 22.05 19.69
N LEU A 173 5.69 21.65 18.81
CA LEU A 173 5.99 21.51 17.37
C LEU A 173 6.31 22.88 16.74
N LEU A 174 5.55 23.92 17.05
CA LEU A 174 5.77 25.27 16.51
C LEU A 174 7.05 25.92 17.03
N ALA A 175 7.46 25.62 18.26
CA ALA A 175 8.69 26.13 18.84
C ALA A 175 9.97 25.49 18.29
N ALA A 176 9.84 24.39 17.53
CA ALA A 176 10.97 23.64 16.99
C ALA A 176 11.20 23.86 15.48
N ILE A 177 10.32 24.59 14.82
CA ILE A 177 10.42 25.03 13.42
C ILE A 177 11.17 26.37 13.37
#